data_e9882fcf69b0c70434e3bb8635b62ba8
#
_entry.id   e9882fcf69b0c70434e3bb8635b62ba8
#
_cell.length_a   1.000
_cell.length_b   1.000
_cell.length_c   1.000
_cell.angle_alpha   90.00
_cell.angle_beta   90.00
_cell.angle_gamma   90.00
#
_symmetry.space_group_name_H-M   'P 1'
#
loop_
_entity.id
_entity.type
_entity.pdbx_description
1 polymer ?
#
loop_
_entity_poly.entity_id
_entity_poly.type
_entity_poly.pdbx_seq_one_letter_code
_entity_poly.pdbx_strand_id
1 'polypeptide(L)'
;MNNYLVELNNCGVLRNHKWLVRGVSLKVSQGEIVTLIGPNGSGKSTTAKMSLDILKPDEGTNNIKKGMRISYVPQKISIDWSLPLRAIDFVNLIKKHKTSEIDDALSITGIKHLIYEDVRNLSGGEFQRLLMARAIAKEPHFLVLDEPVQGVDYPGEIALYKTIQEIVKKINCGILLISHNLHVVMSQTDYVICLNGHVCCSGTPNTVIKEPEYIKLFGKNVDPTLAFYQHHHDHEHLPDGSIDDSKKD
;
A
#
# COMPACT_ATOMS: atom_id res chain seq x y z
N MET A 1 -11.27 -24.84 -2.88
CA MET A 1 -9.92 -24.47 -3.39
C MET A 1 -9.54 -23.16 -2.73
N ASN A 2 -8.35 -23.09 -2.10
CA ASN A 2 -7.88 -21.86 -1.45
C ASN A 2 -7.76 -20.76 -2.49
N ASN A 3 -8.52 -19.68 -2.32
CA ASN A 3 -8.58 -18.57 -3.29
C ASN A 3 -7.54 -17.46 -3.00
N TYR A 4 -6.55 -17.77 -2.13
CA TYR A 4 -5.51 -16.82 -1.77
C TYR A 4 -4.41 -16.73 -2.85
N LEU A 5 -3.93 -15.52 -3.09
CA LEU A 5 -2.77 -15.26 -3.92
C LEU A 5 -1.47 -15.60 -3.17
N VAL A 6 -1.43 -15.22 -1.89
CA VAL A 6 -0.32 -15.46 -0.98
C VAL A 6 -0.89 -15.90 0.38
N GLU A 7 -0.27 -16.90 0.98
CA GLU A 7 -0.58 -17.38 2.32
C GLU A 7 0.72 -17.71 3.06
N LEU A 8 0.99 -16.98 4.13
CA LEU A 8 2.03 -17.31 5.11
C LEU A 8 1.35 -17.99 6.30
N ASN A 9 1.86 -19.13 6.73
CA ASN A 9 1.37 -19.88 7.88
C ASN A 9 2.50 -20.04 8.90
N ASN A 10 2.36 -19.35 10.04
CA ASN A 10 3.29 -19.41 11.18
C ASN A 10 4.76 -19.20 10.78
N CYS A 11 5.01 -18.26 9.84
CA CYS A 11 6.32 -18.02 9.29
C CYS A 11 7.23 -17.24 10.24
N GLY A 12 8.51 -17.58 10.25
CA GLY A 12 9.53 -16.87 11.01
C GLY A 12 10.85 -16.79 10.24
N VAL A 13 11.65 -15.74 10.52
CA VAL A 13 12.97 -15.52 9.93
C VAL A 13 13.98 -15.28 11.03
N LEU A 14 14.99 -16.14 11.09
CA LEU A 14 16.10 -16.10 12.05
C LEU A 14 17.37 -15.61 11.34
N ARG A 15 18.06 -14.61 11.91
CA ARG A 15 19.37 -14.16 11.44
C ARG A 15 20.27 -13.86 12.62
N ASN A 16 21.50 -14.37 12.56
CA ASN A 16 22.48 -14.19 13.62
C ASN A 16 21.94 -14.55 15.02
N HIS A 17 21.27 -15.70 15.14
CA HIS A 17 20.64 -16.21 16.37
C HIS A 17 19.53 -15.29 16.94
N LYS A 18 19.03 -14.32 16.16
CA LYS A 18 17.94 -13.43 16.55
C LYS A 18 16.81 -13.54 15.55
N TRP A 19 15.59 -13.69 16.06
CA TRP A 19 14.38 -13.61 15.24
C TRP A 19 14.16 -12.18 14.75
N LEU A 20 14.12 -11.99 13.45
CA LEU A 20 13.69 -10.74 12.83
C LEU A 20 12.16 -10.62 12.92
N VAL A 21 11.48 -11.74 12.77
CA VAL A 21 10.04 -11.88 12.93
C VAL A 21 9.74 -13.37 13.14
N ARG A 22 8.70 -13.71 13.93
CA ARG A 22 8.31 -15.09 14.19
C ARG A 22 6.79 -15.22 14.31
N GLY A 23 6.26 -16.37 13.88
CA GLY A 23 4.83 -16.70 14.04
C GLY A 23 3.92 -15.87 13.17
N VAL A 24 4.37 -15.42 12.00
CA VAL A 24 3.57 -14.59 11.09
C VAL A 24 2.62 -15.47 10.28
N SER A 25 1.34 -15.18 10.40
CA SER A 25 0.29 -15.73 9.53
C SER A 25 -0.43 -14.58 8.84
N LEU A 26 -0.47 -14.61 7.50
CA LEU A 26 -1.21 -13.65 6.70
C LEU A 26 -1.74 -14.30 5.42
N LYS A 27 -2.80 -13.74 4.88
CA LYS A 27 -3.41 -14.16 3.62
C LYS A 27 -3.75 -12.91 2.82
N VAL A 28 -3.56 -12.97 1.52
CA VAL A 28 -3.98 -11.92 0.60
C VAL A 28 -4.76 -12.54 -0.54
N SER A 29 -5.98 -12.08 -0.73
CA SER A 29 -6.88 -12.48 -1.82
C SER A 29 -6.81 -11.50 -2.99
N GLN A 30 -7.40 -11.87 -4.10
CA GLN A 30 -7.58 -10.97 -5.22
C GLN A 30 -8.59 -9.86 -4.87
N GLY A 31 -8.27 -8.61 -5.21
CA GLY A 31 -9.11 -7.45 -4.92
C GLY A 31 -9.11 -7.00 -3.46
N GLU A 32 -8.22 -7.54 -2.62
CA GLU A 32 -8.12 -7.26 -1.19
C GLU A 32 -6.88 -6.40 -0.87
N ILE A 33 -7.02 -5.44 0.05
CA ILE A 33 -5.91 -4.66 0.62
C ILE A 33 -5.66 -5.15 2.04
N VAL A 34 -4.53 -5.84 2.23
CA VAL A 34 -4.03 -6.24 3.55
C VAL A 34 -2.89 -5.30 3.96
N THR A 35 -2.98 -4.71 5.14
CA THR A 35 -1.96 -3.75 5.59
C THR A 35 -1.18 -4.27 6.79
N LEU A 36 0.16 -4.18 6.70
CA LEU A 36 1.08 -4.41 7.81
C LEU A 36 1.39 -3.08 8.49
N ILE A 37 1.10 -2.99 9.78
CA ILE A 37 1.46 -1.85 10.63
C ILE A 37 2.38 -2.28 11.76
N GLY A 38 3.13 -1.34 12.33
CA GLY A 38 4.03 -1.62 13.46
C GLY A 38 5.22 -0.66 13.49
N PRO A 39 5.96 -0.62 14.60
CA PRO A 39 7.13 0.23 14.76
C PRO A 39 8.27 -0.16 13.78
N ASN A 40 9.27 0.71 13.66
CA ASN A 40 10.46 0.39 12.87
C ASN A 40 11.18 -0.82 13.48
N GLY A 41 11.64 -1.73 12.62
CA GLY A 41 12.27 -2.98 13.06
C GLY A 41 11.30 -4.10 13.50
N SER A 42 9.97 -3.89 13.40
CA SER A 42 8.97 -4.88 13.80
C SER A 42 8.85 -6.11 12.86
N GLY A 43 9.55 -6.11 11.72
CA GLY A 43 9.55 -7.22 10.77
C GLY A 43 8.64 -7.03 9.55
N LYS A 44 8.05 -5.85 9.32
CA LYS A 44 7.16 -5.56 8.17
C LYS A 44 7.80 -5.86 6.82
N SER A 45 8.97 -5.26 6.54
CA SER A 45 9.68 -5.50 5.28
C SER A 45 10.23 -6.93 5.15
N THR A 46 10.52 -7.60 6.26
CA THR A 46 10.87 -9.03 6.28
C THR A 46 9.68 -9.88 5.87
N THR A 47 8.49 -9.59 6.42
CA THR A 47 7.23 -10.26 6.06
C THR A 47 6.87 -10.01 4.60
N ALA A 48 7.04 -8.78 4.11
CA ALA A 48 6.85 -8.47 2.68
C ALA A 48 7.79 -9.29 1.78
N LYS A 49 9.06 -9.40 2.14
CA LYS A 49 10.02 -10.22 1.38
C LYS A 49 9.67 -11.71 1.38
N MET A 50 9.09 -12.23 2.47
CA MET A 50 8.56 -13.59 2.48
C MET A 50 7.36 -13.73 1.52
N SER A 51 6.42 -12.78 1.54
CA SER A 51 5.26 -12.81 0.65
C SER A 51 5.61 -12.65 -0.84
N LEU A 52 6.78 -12.09 -1.15
CA LEU A 52 7.35 -11.96 -2.50
C LEU A 52 8.19 -13.17 -2.93
N ASP A 53 8.38 -14.16 -2.08
CA ASP A 53 9.33 -15.28 -2.26
C ASP A 53 10.80 -14.86 -2.42
N ILE A 54 11.12 -13.64 -2.03
CA ILE A 54 12.51 -13.13 -2.01
C ILE A 54 13.29 -13.71 -0.82
N LEU A 55 12.58 -13.94 0.28
CA LEU A 55 13.14 -14.47 1.50
C LEU A 55 12.34 -15.72 1.90
N LYS A 56 13.06 -16.85 2.03
CA LYS A 56 12.45 -18.09 2.55
C LYS A 56 12.35 -18.01 4.07
N PRO A 57 11.20 -18.43 4.65
CA PRO A 57 11.09 -18.56 6.10
C PRO A 57 11.98 -19.70 6.61
N ASP A 58 12.53 -19.52 7.82
CA ASP A 58 13.25 -20.57 8.54
C ASP A 58 12.26 -21.47 9.32
N GLU A 59 11.05 -20.95 9.59
CA GLU A 59 9.94 -21.62 10.29
C GLU A 59 8.62 -21.33 9.57
N GLY A 60 7.68 -22.30 9.53
CA GLY A 60 6.39 -22.15 8.88
C GLY A 60 6.39 -22.46 7.40
N THR A 61 5.31 -22.10 6.72
CA THR A 61 5.13 -22.35 5.27
C THR A 61 4.68 -21.09 4.53
N ASN A 62 5.28 -20.87 3.37
CA ASN A 62 4.93 -19.80 2.45
C ASN A 62 4.32 -20.42 1.18
N ASN A 63 3.03 -20.18 0.97
CA ASN A 63 2.29 -20.66 -0.20
C ASN A 63 1.97 -19.48 -1.12
N ILE A 64 2.57 -19.47 -2.29
CA ILE A 64 2.36 -18.45 -3.33
C ILE A 64 1.74 -19.12 -4.55
N LYS A 65 0.63 -18.56 -5.04
CA LYS A 65 -0.07 -19.08 -6.21
C LYS A 65 0.87 -19.05 -7.43
N LYS A 66 1.07 -20.22 -8.05
CA LYS A 66 1.97 -20.36 -9.21
C LYS A 66 1.46 -19.58 -10.41
N GLY A 67 2.39 -19.04 -11.20
CA GLY A 67 2.10 -18.36 -12.48
C GLY A 67 1.51 -16.96 -12.34
N MET A 68 1.41 -16.40 -11.13
CA MET A 68 0.95 -15.01 -10.99
C MET A 68 2.06 -14.00 -11.28
N ARG A 69 1.65 -12.84 -11.78
CA ARG A 69 2.53 -11.68 -11.93
C ARG A 69 2.57 -10.93 -10.61
N ILE A 70 3.78 -10.74 -10.09
CA ILE A 70 4.03 -10.04 -8.83
C ILE A 70 4.76 -8.73 -9.14
N SER A 71 4.38 -7.65 -8.49
CA SER A 71 5.08 -6.37 -8.52
C SER A 71 5.38 -5.87 -7.11
N TYR A 72 6.47 -5.11 -6.99
CA TYR A 72 6.93 -4.55 -5.73
C TYR A 72 7.36 -3.10 -5.91
N VAL A 73 6.84 -2.22 -5.07
CA VAL A 73 7.29 -0.84 -4.89
C VAL A 73 8.02 -0.77 -3.55
N PRO A 74 9.36 -0.69 -3.55
CA PRO A 74 10.14 -0.63 -2.32
C PRO A 74 10.10 0.77 -1.70
N GLN A 75 10.36 0.87 -0.40
CA GLN A 75 10.42 2.12 0.35
C GLN A 75 11.43 3.12 -0.23
N LYS A 76 12.56 2.64 -0.72
CA LYS A 76 13.61 3.47 -1.34
C LYS A 76 14.09 2.85 -2.62
N ILE A 77 14.25 3.69 -3.63
CA ILE A 77 14.91 3.34 -4.88
C ILE A 77 16.13 4.24 -5.04
N SER A 78 17.28 3.64 -5.26
CA SER A 78 18.49 4.39 -5.65
C SER A 78 18.46 4.59 -7.16
N ILE A 79 18.38 5.82 -7.59
CA ILE A 79 18.49 6.22 -9.00
C ILE A 79 19.76 7.04 -9.14
N ASP A 80 20.51 6.78 -10.20
CA ASP A 80 21.58 7.68 -10.60
C ASP A 80 20.95 8.91 -11.29
N TRP A 81 20.79 9.96 -10.52
CA TRP A 81 20.18 11.21 -10.97
C TRP A 81 21.03 11.98 -12.02
N SER A 82 22.22 11.50 -12.38
CA SER A 82 23.01 12.05 -13.49
C SER A 82 22.45 11.66 -14.86
N LEU A 83 21.65 10.57 -14.93
CA LEU A 83 21.05 10.11 -16.16
C LEU A 83 19.79 10.92 -16.50
N PRO A 84 19.68 11.52 -17.70
CA PRO A 84 18.44 12.13 -18.17
C PRO A 84 17.44 11.01 -18.50
N LEU A 85 16.40 10.87 -17.68
CA LEU A 85 15.45 9.77 -17.77
C LEU A 85 14.03 10.33 -17.75
N ARG A 86 13.27 10.17 -18.83
CA ARG A 86 11.86 10.56 -18.86
C ARG A 86 10.99 9.53 -18.16
N ALA A 87 9.82 9.94 -17.71
CA ALA A 87 8.86 9.05 -17.04
C ALA A 87 8.53 7.79 -17.88
N ILE A 88 8.32 7.94 -19.19
CA ILE A 88 8.08 6.79 -20.09
C ILE A 88 9.28 5.83 -20.16
N ASP A 89 10.49 6.36 -20.18
CA ASP A 89 11.71 5.55 -20.23
C ASP A 89 11.91 4.83 -18.90
N PHE A 90 11.57 5.47 -17.78
CA PHE A 90 11.62 4.88 -16.44
C PHE A 90 10.64 3.69 -16.30
N VAL A 91 9.43 3.79 -16.81
CA VAL A 91 8.46 2.67 -16.82
C VAL A 91 9.01 1.48 -17.62
N ASN A 92 9.70 1.75 -18.71
CA ASN A 92 10.26 0.74 -19.63
C ASN A 92 11.63 0.17 -19.23
N LEU A 93 12.28 0.65 -18.15
CA LEU A 93 13.66 0.27 -17.80
C LEU A 93 13.91 -1.25 -17.68
N ILE A 94 12.95 -2.00 -17.15
CA ILE A 94 13.12 -3.45 -16.91
C ILE A 94 12.54 -4.27 -18.05
N LYS A 95 11.41 -3.84 -18.59
CA LYS A 95 10.69 -4.52 -19.65
C LYS A 95 9.96 -3.48 -20.50
N LYS A 96 10.07 -3.64 -21.82
CA LYS A 96 9.27 -2.84 -22.74
C LYS A 96 7.80 -3.20 -22.60
N HIS A 97 6.97 -2.21 -22.44
CA HIS A 97 5.52 -2.30 -22.37
C HIS A 97 4.90 -1.77 -23.68
N LYS A 98 3.69 -2.20 -23.99
CA LYS A 98 2.91 -1.58 -25.04
C LYS A 98 2.54 -0.17 -24.62
N THR A 99 2.42 0.74 -25.59
CA THR A 99 2.04 2.14 -25.30
C THR A 99 0.71 2.22 -24.55
N SER A 100 -0.27 1.35 -24.88
CA SER A 100 -1.55 1.28 -24.17
C SER A 100 -1.39 0.87 -22.70
N GLU A 101 -0.52 -0.09 -22.38
CA GLU A 101 -0.26 -0.54 -21.00
C GLU A 101 0.34 0.59 -20.15
N ILE A 102 1.24 1.39 -20.76
CA ILE A 102 1.83 2.56 -20.09
C ILE A 102 0.78 3.65 -19.90
N ASP A 103 0.02 3.95 -20.92
CA ASP A 103 -1.04 4.96 -20.91
C ASP A 103 -2.09 4.67 -19.85
N ASP A 104 -2.52 3.40 -19.75
CA ASP A 104 -3.48 2.96 -18.75
C ASP A 104 -2.90 3.08 -17.33
N ALA A 105 -1.65 2.63 -17.12
CA ALA A 105 -0.97 2.73 -15.84
C ALA A 105 -0.80 4.17 -15.38
N LEU A 106 -0.34 5.07 -16.27
CA LEU A 106 -0.17 6.50 -15.97
C LEU A 106 -1.51 7.21 -15.75
N SER A 107 -2.57 6.78 -16.44
CA SER A 107 -3.93 7.30 -16.25
C SER A 107 -4.50 6.90 -14.89
N ILE A 108 -4.34 5.62 -14.49
CA ILE A 108 -4.77 5.11 -13.17
C ILE A 108 -4.06 5.88 -12.05
N THR A 109 -2.76 6.15 -12.21
CA THR A 109 -1.97 6.87 -11.20
C THR A 109 -2.07 8.40 -11.30
N GLY A 110 -2.79 8.93 -12.29
CA GLY A 110 -3.07 10.36 -12.45
C GLY A 110 -1.90 11.22 -12.93
N ILE A 111 -0.87 10.61 -13.56
CA ILE A 111 0.33 11.32 -14.02
C ILE A 111 0.58 11.20 -15.53
N LYS A 112 -0.45 10.88 -16.30
CA LYS A 112 -0.32 10.75 -17.77
C LYS A 112 0.24 12.01 -18.44
N HIS A 113 -0.08 13.18 -17.91
CA HIS A 113 0.41 14.47 -18.40
C HIS A 113 1.93 14.65 -18.25
N LEU A 114 2.59 13.85 -17.38
CA LEU A 114 4.04 13.87 -17.13
C LEU A 114 4.82 12.79 -17.88
N ILE A 115 4.21 12.10 -18.84
CA ILE A 115 4.80 10.93 -19.53
C ILE A 115 6.18 11.22 -20.17
N TYR A 116 6.39 12.45 -20.65
CA TYR A 116 7.66 12.88 -21.27
C TYR A 116 8.52 13.74 -20.35
N GLU A 117 8.07 14.01 -19.11
CA GLU A 117 8.82 14.80 -18.13
C GLU A 117 10.05 14.04 -17.66
N ASP A 118 11.12 14.78 -17.39
CA ASP A 118 12.33 14.21 -16.75
C ASP A 118 12.01 13.84 -15.30
N VAL A 119 12.39 12.61 -14.91
CA VAL A 119 12.12 12.10 -13.57
C VAL A 119 12.70 12.99 -12.46
N ARG A 120 13.76 13.76 -12.75
CA ARG A 120 14.39 14.70 -11.82
C ARG A 120 13.51 15.89 -11.47
N ASN A 121 12.57 16.25 -12.36
CA ASN A 121 11.67 17.39 -12.18
C ASN A 121 10.38 17.03 -11.43
N LEU A 122 10.15 15.73 -11.17
CA LEU A 122 8.96 15.27 -10.49
C LEU A 122 9.02 15.61 -8.99
N SER A 123 7.90 16.08 -8.45
CA SER A 123 7.71 16.15 -7.00
C SER A 123 7.75 14.73 -6.36
N GLY A 124 7.97 14.65 -5.05
CA GLY A 124 7.99 13.38 -4.35
C GLY A 124 6.70 12.56 -4.57
N GLY A 125 5.54 13.21 -4.55
CA GLY A 125 4.24 12.56 -4.81
C GLY A 125 4.08 12.08 -6.24
N GLU A 126 4.51 12.86 -7.23
CA GLU A 126 4.49 12.47 -8.64
C GLU A 126 5.45 11.30 -8.90
N PHE A 127 6.63 11.32 -8.28
CA PHE A 127 7.57 10.21 -8.36
C PHE A 127 6.99 8.93 -7.74
N GLN A 128 6.33 8.99 -6.59
CA GLN A 128 5.66 7.84 -6.00
C GLN A 128 4.55 7.29 -6.92
N ARG A 129 3.76 8.16 -7.56
CA ARG A 129 2.77 7.77 -8.58
C ARG A 129 3.42 7.11 -9.80
N LEU A 130 4.61 7.58 -10.22
CA LEU A 130 5.38 6.98 -11.31
C LEU A 130 5.88 5.58 -10.92
N LEU A 131 6.33 5.37 -9.68
CA LEU A 131 6.70 4.06 -9.17
C LEU A 131 5.52 3.08 -9.19
N MET A 132 4.34 3.55 -8.77
CA MET A 132 3.11 2.75 -8.85
C MET A 132 2.74 2.46 -10.31
N ALA A 133 2.77 3.45 -11.20
CA ALA A 133 2.51 3.25 -12.64
C ALA A 133 3.41 2.16 -13.24
N ARG A 134 4.71 2.22 -12.96
CA ARG A 134 5.67 1.19 -13.37
C ARG A 134 5.33 -0.20 -12.81
N ALA A 135 4.87 -0.27 -11.57
CA ALA A 135 4.52 -1.53 -10.94
C ALA A 135 3.25 -2.14 -11.54
N ILE A 136 2.25 -1.30 -11.87
CA ILE A 136 0.95 -1.76 -12.40
C ILE A 136 0.93 -1.93 -13.92
N ALA A 137 1.87 -1.35 -14.66
CA ALA A 137 2.00 -1.57 -16.11
C ALA A 137 2.21 -3.05 -16.49
N LYS A 138 2.58 -3.89 -15.52
CA LYS A 138 2.67 -5.35 -15.69
C LYS A 138 1.35 -6.08 -15.44
N GLU A 139 0.28 -5.35 -15.09
CA GLU A 139 -0.99 -5.90 -14.64
C GLU A 139 -0.78 -7.01 -13.58
N PRO A 140 -0.21 -6.70 -12.41
CA PRO A 140 0.10 -7.69 -11.40
C PRO A 140 -1.17 -8.31 -10.83
N HIS A 141 -1.10 -9.60 -10.46
CA HIS A 141 -2.12 -10.23 -9.63
C HIS A 141 -1.91 -9.90 -8.15
N PHE A 142 -0.64 -9.72 -7.75
CA PHE A 142 -0.25 -9.35 -6.40
C PHE A 142 0.75 -8.19 -6.44
N LEU A 143 0.46 -7.15 -5.66
CA LEU A 143 1.26 -5.93 -5.56
C LEU A 143 1.66 -5.69 -4.10
N VAL A 144 2.95 -5.50 -3.85
CA VAL A 144 3.46 -5.09 -2.54
C VAL A 144 3.91 -3.64 -2.61
N LEU A 145 3.41 -2.83 -1.67
CA LEU A 145 3.74 -1.41 -1.53
C LEU A 145 4.39 -1.19 -0.16
N ASP A 146 5.68 -0.87 -0.14
CA ASP A 146 6.45 -0.66 1.10
C ASP A 146 6.60 0.83 1.37
N GLU A 147 5.79 1.37 2.28
CA GLU A 147 5.73 2.79 2.66
C GLU A 147 5.60 3.75 1.46
N PRO A 148 4.61 3.58 0.58
CA PRO A 148 4.54 4.29 -0.70
C PRO A 148 4.29 5.80 -0.57
N VAL A 149 3.95 6.29 0.61
CA VAL A 149 3.64 7.71 0.90
C VAL A 149 4.79 8.43 1.61
N GLN A 150 5.92 7.75 1.84
CA GLN A 150 7.03 8.35 2.56
C GLN A 150 7.60 9.57 1.80
N GLY A 151 7.71 10.70 2.50
CA GLY A 151 8.25 11.95 1.91
C GLY A 151 7.25 12.75 1.08
N VAL A 152 5.97 12.42 1.19
CA VAL A 152 4.87 13.15 0.55
C VAL A 152 4.14 13.98 1.62
N ASP A 153 3.64 15.14 1.27
CA ASP A 153 2.82 15.98 2.15
C ASP A 153 1.43 15.36 2.42
N TYR A 154 0.76 15.78 3.46
CA TYR A 154 -0.50 15.18 3.89
C TYR A 154 -1.60 15.14 2.81
N PRO A 155 -1.87 16.21 2.03
CA PRO A 155 -2.83 16.14 0.91
C PRO A 155 -2.43 15.14 -0.16
N GLY A 156 -1.13 15.08 -0.50
CA GLY A 156 -0.57 14.13 -1.45
C GLY A 156 -0.68 12.69 -0.97
N GLU A 157 -0.50 12.47 0.33
CA GLU A 157 -0.67 11.16 0.97
C GLU A 157 -2.10 10.64 0.81
N ILE A 158 -3.13 11.44 1.14
CA ILE A 158 -4.54 11.08 0.94
C ILE A 158 -4.80 10.73 -0.53
N ALA A 159 -4.27 11.55 -1.45
CA ALA A 159 -4.43 11.32 -2.88
C ALA A 159 -3.75 10.03 -3.36
N LEU A 160 -2.60 9.65 -2.78
CA LEU A 160 -1.93 8.39 -3.08
C LEU A 160 -2.71 7.17 -2.60
N TYR A 161 -3.30 7.22 -1.39
CA TYR A 161 -4.15 6.12 -0.92
C TYR A 161 -5.41 5.95 -1.78
N LYS A 162 -6.03 7.04 -2.24
CA LYS A 162 -7.12 6.96 -3.23
C LYS A 162 -6.66 6.28 -4.52
N THR A 163 -5.44 6.60 -4.98
CA THR A 163 -4.84 5.93 -6.14
C THR A 163 -4.67 4.42 -5.92
N ILE A 164 -4.25 3.99 -4.72
CA ILE A 164 -4.13 2.57 -4.37
C ILE A 164 -5.49 1.87 -4.47
N GLN A 165 -6.57 2.47 -3.99
CA GLN A 165 -7.92 1.92 -4.15
C GLN A 165 -8.36 1.83 -5.61
N GLU A 166 -8.06 2.86 -6.43
CA GLU A 166 -8.35 2.82 -7.87
C GLU A 166 -7.57 1.69 -8.57
N ILE A 167 -6.33 1.43 -8.17
CA ILE A 167 -5.54 0.30 -8.67
C ILE A 167 -6.27 -1.02 -8.38
N VAL A 168 -6.72 -1.26 -7.14
CA VAL A 168 -7.46 -2.48 -6.80
C VAL A 168 -8.72 -2.61 -7.62
N LYS A 169 -9.53 -1.54 -7.72
CA LYS A 169 -10.79 -1.55 -8.46
C LYS A 169 -10.61 -1.83 -9.96
N LYS A 170 -9.59 -1.25 -10.59
CA LYS A 170 -9.40 -1.33 -12.05
C LYS A 170 -8.62 -2.59 -12.48
N ILE A 171 -7.63 -3.01 -11.69
CA ILE A 171 -6.75 -4.14 -12.03
C ILE A 171 -7.20 -5.42 -11.33
N ASN A 172 -8.00 -5.30 -10.25
CA ASN A 172 -8.45 -6.42 -9.42
C ASN A 172 -7.27 -7.25 -8.88
N CYS A 173 -6.18 -6.57 -8.45
CA CYS A 173 -5.04 -7.22 -7.81
C CYS A 173 -5.19 -7.26 -6.29
N GLY A 174 -4.58 -8.25 -5.64
CA GLY A 174 -4.40 -8.24 -4.19
C GLY A 174 -3.23 -7.33 -3.81
N ILE A 175 -3.36 -6.54 -2.76
CA ILE A 175 -2.32 -5.61 -2.29
C ILE A 175 -1.87 -5.99 -0.88
N LEU A 176 -0.56 -6.07 -0.68
CA LEU A 176 0.07 -6.03 0.64
C LEU A 176 0.70 -4.64 0.81
N LEU A 177 0.10 -3.84 1.69
CA LEU A 177 0.55 -2.48 1.98
C LEU A 177 1.34 -2.46 3.29
N ILE A 178 2.48 -1.82 3.31
CA ILE A 178 3.20 -1.50 4.55
C ILE A 178 3.06 -0.01 4.79
N SER A 179 2.60 0.36 5.96
CA SER A 179 2.45 1.77 6.34
C SER A 179 2.63 1.98 7.84
N HIS A 180 3.06 3.16 8.20
CA HIS A 180 3.08 3.64 9.58
C HIS A 180 2.03 4.74 9.84
N ASN A 181 1.34 5.24 8.81
CA ASN A 181 0.26 6.20 8.96
C ASN A 181 -1.07 5.49 9.23
N LEU A 182 -1.43 5.41 10.51
CA LEU A 182 -2.59 4.66 10.97
C LEU A 182 -3.92 5.28 10.53
N HIS A 183 -4.02 6.62 10.51
CA HIS A 183 -5.27 7.31 10.25
C HIS A 183 -5.80 7.03 8.84
N VAL A 184 -4.94 7.14 7.84
CA VAL A 184 -5.35 6.93 6.45
C VAL A 184 -5.50 5.44 6.13
N VAL A 185 -4.60 4.60 6.68
CA VAL A 185 -4.64 3.15 6.48
C VAL A 185 -5.96 2.56 6.93
N MET A 186 -6.44 2.94 8.13
CA MET A 186 -7.66 2.37 8.71
C MET A 186 -8.91 2.62 7.87
N SER A 187 -8.93 3.67 7.06
CA SER A 187 -10.06 3.97 6.15
C SER A 187 -9.94 3.32 4.77
N GLN A 188 -8.78 2.76 4.42
CA GLN A 188 -8.45 2.36 3.06
C GLN A 188 -8.03 0.88 2.93
N THR A 189 -8.14 0.09 3.99
CA THR A 189 -7.72 -1.31 4.02
C THR A 189 -8.86 -2.24 4.45
N ASP A 190 -8.84 -3.48 3.94
CA ASP A 190 -9.81 -4.51 4.30
C ASP A 190 -9.39 -5.28 5.55
N TYR A 191 -8.07 -5.51 5.71
CA TYR A 191 -7.52 -6.26 6.81
C TYR A 191 -6.20 -5.67 7.29
N VAL A 192 -6.01 -5.62 8.60
CA VAL A 192 -4.82 -5.05 9.26
C VAL A 192 -4.11 -6.12 10.07
N ILE A 193 -2.79 -6.13 10.02
CA ILE A 193 -1.92 -6.98 10.82
C ILE A 193 -0.91 -6.11 11.55
N CYS A 194 -0.91 -6.16 12.87
CA CYS A 194 0.01 -5.44 13.72
C CYS A 194 1.24 -6.30 14.01
N LEU A 195 2.42 -5.80 13.70
CA LEU A 195 3.69 -6.49 13.90
C LEU A 195 4.54 -5.79 14.95
N ASN A 196 5.13 -6.59 15.84
CA ASN A 196 6.20 -6.19 16.75
C ASN A 196 7.14 -7.39 17.02
N GLY A 197 7.84 -7.85 15.97
CA GLY A 197 8.60 -9.10 15.98
C GLY A 197 7.74 -10.35 15.85
N HIS A 198 6.46 -10.25 16.12
CA HIS A 198 5.39 -11.24 15.94
C HIS A 198 4.08 -10.53 15.62
N VAL A 199 3.03 -11.28 15.29
CA VAL A 199 1.69 -10.71 15.12
C VAL A 199 1.09 -10.43 16.51
N CYS A 200 0.89 -9.15 16.83
CA CYS A 200 0.30 -8.72 18.11
C CYS A 200 -1.23 -8.69 18.05
N CYS A 201 -1.77 -8.20 16.93
CA CYS A 201 -3.22 -8.13 16.67
C CYS A 201 -3.47 -8.22 15.16
N SER A 202 -4.63 -8.68 14.77
CA SER A 202 -5.04 -8.70 13.38
C SER A 202 -6.57 -8.75 13.25
N GLY A 203 -7.09 -8.17 12.17
CA GLY A 203 -8.52 -8.13 11.92
C GLY A 203 -8.92 -7.00 10.98
N THR A 204 -10.21 -6.72 10.90
CA THR A 204 -10.69 -5.53 10.21
C THR A 204 -10.23 -4.27 10.96
N PRO A 205 -10.12 -3.10 10.30
CA PRO A 205 -9.75 -1.85 10.95
C PRO A 205 -10.55 -1.59 12.23
N ASN A 206 -11.88 -1.79 12.18
CA ASN A 206 -12.79 -1.55 13.30
C ASN A 206 -12.57 -2.50 14.50
N THR A 207 -12.04 -3.69 14.27
CA THR A 207 -11.71 -4.63 15.34
C THR A 207 -10.35 -4.32 15.94
N VAL A 208 -9.35 -4.07 15.08
CA VAL A 208 -7.95 -3.84 15.50
C VAL A 208 -7.80 -2.60 16.38
N ILE A 209 -8.48 -1.49 16.09
CA ILE A 209 -8.38 -0.26 16.88
C ILE A 209 -8.85 -0.44 18.33
N LYS A 210 -9.66 -1.48 18.63
CA LYS A 210 -10.16 -1.78 19.98
C LYS A 210 -9.27 -2.76 20.75
N GLU A 211 -8.30 -3.37 20.08
CA GLU A 211 -7.41 -4.35 20.69
C GLU A 211 -6.43 -3.68 21.67
N PRO A 212 -6.28 -4.21 22.89
CA PRO A 212 -5.34 -3.68 23.87
C PRO A 212 -3.92 -3.55 23.37
N GLU A 213 -3.48 -4.54 22.54
CA GLU A 213 -2.14 -4.58 21.96
C GLU A 213 -1.92 -3.46 20.94
N TYR A 214 -2.95 -3.10 20.16
CA TYR A 214 -2.92 -1.94 19.28
C TYR A 214 -2.75 -0.64 20.07
N ILE A 215 -3.55 -0.46 21.14
CA ILE A 215 -3.49 0.72 22.01
C ILE A 215 -2.12 0.84 22.71
N LYS A 216 -1.54 -0.30 23.10
CA LYS A 216 -0.21 -0.36 23.70
C LYS A 216 0.90 0.04 22.74
N LEU A 217 0.81 -0.36 21.46
CA LEU A 217 1.81 -0.07 20.42
C LEU A 217 1.76 1.38 19.93
N PHE A 218 0.56 1.95 19.79
CA PHE A 218 0.35 3.21 19.09
C PHE A 218 -0.20 4.34 19.98
N GLY A 219 -0.57 4.02 21.23
CA GLY A 219 -1.11 4.97 22.21
C GLY A 219 -2.61 5.21 22.06
N LYS A 220 -3.21 5.84 23.12
CA LYS A 220 -4.65 6.17 23.15
C LYS A 220 -5.05 7.35 22.24
N ASN A 221 -4.09 8.09 21.71
CA ASN A 221 -4.33 9.35 20.99
C ASN A 221 -4.58 9.16 19.48
N VAL A 222 -4.74 7.93 19.01
CA VAL A 222 -5.31 7.69 17.69
C VAL A 222 -6.83 7.78 17.86
N ASP A 223 -7.37 9.00 17.76
CA ASP A 223 -8.81 9.23 17.85
C ASP A 223 -9.52 8.47 16.71
N PRO A 224 -10.32 7.44 17.02
CA PRO A 224 -11.03 6.67 15.99
C PRO A 224 -12.01 7.53 15.20
N THR A 225 -12.45 8.66 15.75
CA THR A 225 -13.40 9.56 15.11
C THR A 225 -12.80 10.38 13.97
N LEU A 226 -11.49 10.62 13.97
CA LEU A 226 -10.78 11.24 12.85
C LEU A 226 -10.64 10.32 11.62
N ALA A 227 -10.69 9.00 11.81
CA ALA A 227 -10.67 8.03 10.72
C ALA A 227 -12.03 7.92 10.00
N PHE A 228 -13.12 8.38 10.61
CA PHE A 228 -14.49 8.31 10.10
C PHE A 228 -15.05 9.68 9.69
N TYR A 229 -14.22 10.61 9.22
CA TYR A 229 -14.78 11.72 8.47
C TYR A 229 -15.21 11.21 7.08
N GLN A 230 -16.27 10.39 7.07
CA GLN A 230 -17.15 10.33 5.90
C GLN A 230 -17.77 11.72 5.82
N HIS A 231 -17.34 12.49 4.84
CA HIS A 231 -18.08 13.67 4.43
C HIS A 231 -19.47 13.22 3.98
N HIS A 232 -20.42 13.13 4.89
CA HIS A 232 -21.81 13.34 4.57
C HIS A 232 -21.94 14.84 4.32
N HIS A 233 -21.90 15.23 3.08
CA HIS A 233 -22.34 16.54 2.65
C HIS A 233 -23.87 16.54 2.72
N ASP A 234 -24.43 16.76 3.91
CA ASP A 234 -25.87 16.98 4.13
C ASP A 234 -26.26 18.46 3.91
N HIS A 235 -25.50 19.22 3.11
CA HIS A 235 -25.83 20.59 2.77
C HIS A 235 -25.58 20.82 1.27
N GLU A 236 -26.51 21.51 0.62
CA GLU A 236 -26.35 22.03 -0.73
C GLU A 236 -25.83 23.46 -0.66
N HIS A 237 -24.83 23.78 -1.47
CA HIS A 237 -24.36 25.15 -1.64
C HIS A 237 -25.26 25.87 -2.64
N LEU A 238 -25.81 27.00 -2.23
CA LEU A 238 -26.53 27.91 -3.14
C LEU A 238 -25.54 28.59 -4.10
N PRO A 239 -26.01 29.07 -5.27
CA PRO A 239 -25.13 29.71 -6.28
C PRO A 239 -24.38 30.96 -5.80
N ASP A 240 -24.76 31.54 -4.66
CA ASP A 240 -24.10 32.68 -4.01
C ASP A 240 -23.05 32.28 -2.96
N GLY A 241 -22.81 30.94 -2.77
CA GLY A 241 -21.84 30.39 -1.82
C GLY A 241 -22.33 30.24 -0.38
N SER A 242 -23.60 30.54 -0.10
CA SER A 242 -24.23 30.30 1.21
C SER A 242 -24.67 28.85 1.37
N ILE A 243 -24.85 28.39 2.63
CA ILE A 243 -25.28 27.03 2.98
C ILE A 243 -26.80 27.05 3.23
N ASP A 244 -27.51 26.12 2.60
CA ASP A 244 -28.93 25.92 2.87
C ASP A 244 -29.12 24.95 4.06
N ASP A 245 -29.46 25.50 5.25
CA ASP A 245 -29.70 24.75 6.49
C ASP A 245 -31.19 24.32 6.66
N SER A 246 -32.02 24.40 5.63
CA SER A 246 -33.48 24.19 5.73
C SER A 246 -33.95 22.74 5.79
N LYS A 247 -33.06 21.74 5.86
CA LYS A 247 -33.39 20.31 5.98
C LYS A 247 -32.89 19.70 7.30
N LYS A 248 -33.19 20.34 8.42
CA LYS A 248 -33.13 19.70 9.75
C LYS A 248 -34.58 19.50 10.20
N ASP A 249 -35.12 18.29 9.98
CA ASP A 249 -36.17 17.65 10.75
C ASP A 249 -35.80 16.20 11.04
#